data_6652325ebed6253979a7307343189915
#
_entry.id   6652325ebed6253979a7307343189915
#
_cell.length_a   1.000
_cell.length_b   1.000
_cell.length_c   1.000
_cell.angle_alpha   90.00
_cell.angle_beta   90.00
_cell.angle_gamma   90.00
#
_symmetry.space_group_name_H-M   'P 1'
#
loop_
_entity.id
_entity.type
_entity.pdbx_description
1 polymer ?
#
loop_
_entity_poly.entity_id
_entity_poly.type
_entity_poly.pdbx_seq_one_letter_code
_entity_poly.pdbx_strand_id
1 'polypeptide(L)'
;PYNVASIRTEIVDPETIQIRLTTNFKYNSTITTKTVNDLSALITTTLTTYSANTLEQFNSQFRFSDLIGQIDDTDNSITSNVTTIQISKKITPTLNTNSSYEVNFGNSIYYPHSGHEAVVSSTGFKVSGNDNELFIDDKDGALRTYYFVGTTKTVVDANFGTVDYIAGKVTIPSANITSISNVDGATSTQIRIVAVPSSPD
;
A
#
# COMPACT_ATOMS: atom_id res chain seq x y z
N PRO A 1 -1.90 -32.27 -43.82
CA PRO A 1 -1.45 -31.85 -42.55
C PRO A 1 -2.40 -30.83 -41.97
N TYR A 2 -3.07 -31.16 -40.85
CA TYR A 2 -3.95 -30.24 -40.16
C TYR A 2 -3.09 -29.36 -39.28
N ASN A 3 -2.99 -28.07 -39.57
CA ASN A 3 -2.44 -27.08 -38.64
C ASN A 3 -3.44 -26.92 -37.51
N VAL A 4 -3.18 -27.56 -36.39
CA VAL A 4 -3.84 -27.23 -35.13
C VAL A 4 -3.35 -25.85 -34.76
N ALA A 5 -4.28 -24.90 -34.62
CA ALA A 5 -3.96 -23.56 -34.07
C ALA A 5 -3.26 -23.76 -32.72
N SER A 6 -1.98 -23.45 -32.65
CA SER A 6 -1.25 -23.59 -31.40
C SER A 6 -1.77 -22.51 -30.43
N ILE A 7 -2.48 -22.95 -29.41
CA ILE A 7 -2.79 -22.09 -28.26
C ILE A 7 -1.48 -21.80 -27.54
N ARG A 8 -1.01 -20.57 -27.59
CA ARG A 8 0.12 -20.10 -26.80
C ARG A 8 -0.43 -19.78 -25.42
N THR A 9 -0.19 -20.64 -24.46
CA THR A 9 -0.46 -20.34 -23.05
C THR A 9 0.63 -19.42 -22.54
N GLU A 10 0.25 -18.21 -22.16
CA GLU A 10 1.13 -17.28 -21.44
C GLU A 10 0.76 -17.33 -19.96
N ILE A 11 1.70 -17.71 -19.12
CA ILE A 11 1.53 -17.64 -17.66
C ILE A 11 1.99 -16.25 -17.26
N VAL A 12 1.04 -15.42 -16.91
CA VAL A 12 1.30 -14.06 -16.38
C VAL A 12 1.19 -14.14 -14.86
N ASP A 13 2.18 -13.61 -14.15
CA ASP A 13 2.08 -13.46 -12.70
C ASP A 13 0.89 -12.55 -12.36
N PRO A 14 -0.01 -12.96 -11.46
CA PRO A 14 -1.14 -12.13 -11.09
C PRO A 14 -0.67 -10.83 -10.46
N GLU A 15 -1.25 -9.71 -10.89
CA GLU A 15 -1.04 -8.44 -10.21
C GLU A 15 -1.67 -8.51 -8.81
N THR A 16 -0.83 -8.50 -7.78
CA THR A 16 -1.28 -8.56 -6.40
C THR A 16 -1.38 -7.17 -5.80
N ILE A 17 -2.50 -6.89 -5.13
CA ILE A 17 -2.67 -5.72 -4.26
C ILE A 17 -2.41 -6.19 -2.83
N GLN A 18 -1.51 -5.50 -2.13
CA GLN A 18 -1.26 -5.78 -0.72
C GLN A 18 -2.13 -4.86 0.13
N ILE A 19 -2.88 -5.44 1.05
CA ILE A 19 -3.65 -4.72 2.04
C ILE A 19 -2.74 -4.42 3.24
N ARG A 20 -2.76 -3.18 3.70
CA ARG A 20 -2.05 -2.71 4.89
C ARG A 20 -3.06 -2.26 5.92
N LEU A 21 -2.90 -2.71 7.14
CA LEU A 21 -3.79 -2.43 8.24
C LEU A 21 -3.04 -1.68 9.35
N THR A 22 -3.71 -0.71 9.94
CA THR A 22 -3.30 -0.10 11.20
C THR A 22 -4.47 -0.23 12.16
N THR A 23 -4.29 -1.06 13.20
CA THR A 23 -5.33 -1.38 14.17
C THR A 23 -4.96 -0.84 15.55
N ASN A 24 -5.88 -0.08 16.14
CA ASN A 24 -5.84 0.31 17.55
C ASN A 24 -6.99 -0.40 18.25
N PHE A 25 -6.71 -1.17 19.28
CA PHE A 25 -7.73 -1.91 20.02
C PHE A 25 -7.78 -1.51 21.50
N LYS A 26 -8.94 -1.66 22.09
CA LYS A 26 -9.17 -1.52 23.52
C LYS A 26 -9.46 -2.89 24.11
N TYR A 27 -8.98 -3.13 25.31
CA TYR A 27 -9.23 -4.40 26.03
C TYR A 27 -9.50 -4.16 27.50
N ASN A 28 -10.19 -5.11 28.12
CA ASN A 28 -10.48 -5.11 29.55
C ASN A 28 -9.43 -5.93 30.28
N SER A 29 -8.54 -5.27 31.00
CA SER A 29 -7.47 -5.90 31.77
C SER A 29 -7.94 -6.67 33.01
N THR A 30 -9.23 -6.57 33.39
CA THR A 30 -9.76 -7.29 34.56
C THR A 30 -10.15 -8.74 34.24
N ILE A 31 -10.38 -9.06 32.96
CA ILE A 31 -10.82 -10.39 32.51
C ILE A 31 -9.72 -11.18 31.78
N THR A 32 -8.53 -10.62 31.68
CA THR A 32 -7.38 -11.28 31.05
C THR A 32 -6.10 -11.04 31.85
N THR A 33 -5.20 -12.01 31.83
CA THR A 33 -3.82 -11.89 32.33
C THR A 33 -2.83 -11.56 31.21
N LYS A 34 -3.31 -11.48 29.95
CA LYS A 34 -2.48 -11.18 28.79
C LYS A 34 -2.08 -9.72 28.78
N THR A 35 -0.85 -9.46 28.37
CA THR A 35 -0.36 -8.10 28.14
C THR A 35 -0.82 -7.54 26.79
N VAL A 36 -0.68 -6.23 26.58
CA VAL A 36 -0.90 -5.59 25.27
C VAL A 36 -0.08 -6.28 24.16
N ASN A 37 1.16 -6.67 24.46
CA ASN A 37 2.02 -7.33 23.48
C ASN A 37 1.52 -8.73 23.14
N ASP A 38 1.01 -9.49 24.12
CA ASP A 38 0.42 -10.81 23.88
C ASP A 38 -0.82 -10.70 23.00
N LEU A 39 -1.71 -9.74 23.29
CA LEU A 39 -2.90 -9.49 22.49
C LEU A 39 -2.55 -9.02 21.08
N SER A 40 -1.57 -8.13 20.92
CA SER A 40 -1.07 -7.71 19.60
C SER A 40 -0.51 -8.88 18.79
N ALA A 41 0.23 -9.77 19.43
CA ALA A 41 0.75 -10.98 18.77
C ALA A 41 -0.38 -11.93 18.34
N LEU A 42 -1.40 -12.10 19.17
CA LEU A 42 -2.58 -12.91 18.83
C LEU A 42 -3.34 -12.29 17.62
N ILE A 43 -3.62 -10.99 17.65
CA ILE A 43 -4.25 -10.29 16.53
C ILE A 43 -3.42 -10.47 15.25
N THR A 44 -2.10 -10.30 15.33
CA THR A 44 -1.21 -10.51 14.18
C THR A 44 -1.32 -11.94 13.64
N THR A 45 -1.36 -12.93 14.50
CA THR A 45 -1.52 -14.34 14.11
C THR A 45 -2.87 -14.58 13.46
N THR A 46 -3.97 -14.06 14.04
CA THR A 46 -5.31 -14.15 13.46
C THR A 46 -5.36 -13.55 12.06
N LEU A 47 -4.82 -12.34 11.89
CA LEU A 47 -4.79 -11.66 10.60
C LEU A 47 -3.93 -12.38 9.55
N THR A 48 -2.78 -12.92 9.97
CA THR A 48 -1.92 -13.73 9.08
C THR A 48 -2.64 -15.01 8.63
N THR A 49 -3.35 -15.68 9.55
CA THR A 49 -4.14 -16.87 9.25
C THR A 49 -5.31 -16.54 8.31
N TYR A 50 -5.99 -15.41 8.54
CA TYR A 50 -7.05 -14.92 7.67
C TYR A 50 -6.52 -14.61 6.26
N SER A 51 -5.36 -13.95 6.15
CA SER A 51 -4.71 -13.70 4.86
C SER A 51 -4.47 -15.02 4.11
N ALA A 52 -3.78 -15.97 4.73
CA ALA A 52 -3.41 -17.23 4.09
C ALA A 52 -4.63 -18.08 3.68
N ASN A 53 -5.66 -18.13 4.52
CA ASN A 53 -6.81 -19.01 4.30
C ASN A 53 -7.90 -18.37 3.44
N THR A 54 -8.00 -17.06 3.42
CA THR A 54 -9.11 -16.35 2.76
C THR A 54 -8.64 -15.47 1.61
N LEU A 55 -7.59 -14.65 1.81
CA LEU A 55 -7.20 -13.65 0.82
C LEU A 55 -6.22 -14.17 -0.23
N GLU A 56 -5.33 -15.10 0.13
CA GLU A 56 -4.36 -15.70 -0.79
C GLU A 56 -4.96 -16.85 -1.62
N GLN A 57 -6.28 -16.87 -1.74
CA GLN A 57 -7.00 -17.84 -2.56
C GLN A 57 -7.38 -17.23 -3.92
N PHE A 58 -7.48 -18.07 -4.93
CA PHE A 58 -7.93 -17.64 -6.25
C PHE A 58 -9.37 -17.10 -6.18
N ASN A 59 -9.58 -15.89 -6.74
CA ASN A 59 -10.89 -15.22 -6.75
C ASN A 59 -11.42 -14.86 -5.36
N SER A 60 -10.54 -14.63 -4.39
CA SER A 60 -10.90 -14.20 -3.04
C SER A 60 -11.46 -12.76 -3.04
N GLN A 61 -12.37 -12.50 -2.13
CA GLN A 61 -12.90 -11.16 -1.88
C GLN A 61 -12.52 -10.71 -0.48
N PHE A 62 -11.95 -9.53 -0.38
CA PHE A 62 -11.72 -8.88 0.90
C PHE A 62 -13.03 -8.25 1.39
N ARG A 63 -13.35 -8.44 2.67
CA ARG A 63 -14.45 -7.79 3.36
C ARG A 63 -13.95 -7.17 4.66
N PHE A 64 -14.06 -5.87 4.76
CA PHE A 64 -13.59 -5.14 5.92
C PHE A 64 -14.36 -5.52 7.21
N SER A 65 -15.67 -5.74 7.09
CA SER A 65 -16.51 -6.19 8.22
C SER A 65 -16.06 -7.52 8.80
N ASP A 66 -15.69 -8.48 7.94
CA ASP A 66 -15.19 -9.78 8.40
C ASP A 66 -13.86 -9.63 9.13
N LEU A 67 -12.96 -8.77 8.62
CA LEU A 67 -11.69 -8.48 9.24
C LEU A 67 -11.86 -7.87 10.65
N ILE A 68 -12.75 -6.89 10.80
CA ILE A 68 -13.06 -6.28 12.10
C ILE A 68 -13.57 -7.32 13.08
N GLY A 69 -14.49 -8.19 12.63
CA GLY A 69 -14.99 -9.31 13.43
C GLY A 69 -13.88 -10.27 13.86
N GLN A 70 -12.96 -10.62 12.95
CA GLN A 70 -11.81 -11.49 13.29
C GLN A 70 -10.90 -10.87 14.37
N ILE A 71 -10.71 -9.53 14.34
CA ILE A 71 -9.93 -8.82 15.36
C ILE A 71 -10.65 -8.86 16.72
N ASP A 72 -11.93 -8.53 16.75
CA ASP A 72 -12.72 -8.49 17.97
C ASP A 72 -12.86 -9.89 18.60
N ASP A 73 -13.01 -10.93 17.78
CA ASP A 73 -13.15 -12.33 18.23
C ASP A 73 -11.81 -13.00 18.61
N THR A 74 -10.68 -12.31 18.43
CA THR A 74 -9.35 -12.87 18.74
C THR A 74 -9.19 -13.20 20.22
N ASP A 75 -9.77 -12.38 21.12
CA ASP A 75 -9.75 -12.61 22.57
C ASP A 75 -10.96 -11.92 23.21
N ASN A 76 -11.62 -12.63 24.15
CA ASN A 76 -12.79 -12.10 24.85
C ASN A 76 -12.53 -10.81 25.65
N SER A 77 -11.29 -10.46 25.90
CA SER A 77 -10.93 -9.21 26.57
C SER A 77 -10.95 -8.01 25.64
N ILE A 78 -10.88 -8.20 24.33
CA ILE A 78 -10.96 -7.11 23.34
C ILE A 78 -12.38 -6.58 23.35
N THR A 79 -12.52 -5.28 23.58
CA THR A 79 -13.84 -4.62 23.71
C THR A 79 -14.20 -3.79 22.50
N SER A 80 -13.22 -3.36 21.73
CA SER A 80 -13.42 -2.65 20.46
C SER A 80 -12.10 -2.49 19.72
N ASN A 81 -12.17 -2.34 18.39
CA ASN A 81 -11.04 -1.93 17.59
C ASN A 81 -11.40 -0.75 16.68
N VAL A 82 -10.37 0.02 16.29
CA VAL A 82 -10.43 1.03 15.22
C VAL A 82 -9.33 0.67 14.24
N THR A 83 -9.73 0.20 13.08
CA THR A 83 -8.81 -0.26 12.04
C THR A 83 -8.92 0.62 10.81
N THR A 84 -7.78 1.08 10.32
CA THR A 84 -7.68 1.80 9.05
C THR A 84 -7.02 0.93 8.01
N ILE A 85 -7.46 1.10 6.76
CA ILE A 85 -7.02 0.31 5.63
C ILE A 85 -6.26 1.18 4.65
N GLN A 86 -5.20 0.61 4.09
CA GLN A 86 -4.49 1.12 2.94
C GLN A 86 -4.22 -0.02 1.96
N ILE A 87 -4.20 0.30 0.69
CA ILE A 87 -3.79 -0.61 -0.37
C ILE A 87 -2.41 -0.23 -0.88
N SER A 88 -1.61 -1.20 -1.26
CA SER A 88 -0.28 -0.94 -1.79
C SER A 88 0.08 -1.84 -2.96
N LYS A 89 0.82 -1.29 -3.89
CA LYS A 89 1.50 -2.00 -4.98
C LYS A 89 2.97 -1.63 -5.01
N LYS A 90 3.78 -2.50 -5.59
CA LYS A 90 5.21 -2.30 -5.73
C LYS A 90 5.56 -2.11 -7.20
N ILE A 91 6.47 -1.19 -7.47
CA ILE A 91 7.12 -1.05 -8.77
C ILE A 91 8.60 -1.43 -8.64
N THR A 92 9.13 -2.12 -9.63
CA THR A 92 10.56 -2.45 -9.73
C THR A 92 11.18 -1.53 -10.77
N PRO A 93 11.83 -0.42 -10.36
CA PRO A 93 12.35 0.52 -11.32
C PRO A 93 13.62 0.01 -11.99
N THR A 94 13.80 0.35 -13.27
CA THR A 94 15.09 0.22 -13.95
C THR A 94 15.96 1.40 -13.52
N LEU A 95 16.98 1.13 -12.72
CA LEU A 95 17.84 2.17 -12.17
C LEU A 95 18.67 2.86 -13.26
N ASN A 96 18.94 4.15 -13.05
CA ASN A 96 19.75 5.00 -13.94
C ASN A 96 19.21 5.12 -15.37
N THR A 97 17.91 4.92 -15.55
CA THR A 97 17.24 5.01 -16.85
C THR A 97 15.93 5.77 -16.70
N ASN A 98 15.67 6.69 -17.65
CA ASN A 98 14.36 7.34 -17.70
C ASN A 98 13.31 6.32 -18.11
N SER A 99 12.35 6.09 -17.25
CA SER A 99 11.25 5.15 -17.46
C SER A 99 9.93 5.74 -16.97
N SER A 100 8.84 5.32 -17.60
CA SER A 100 7.49 5.60 -17.12
C SER A 100 7.01 4.47 -16.23
N TYR A 101 6.22 4.82 -15.22
CA TYR A 101 5.62 3.84 -14.30
C TYR A 101 4.14 4.12 -14.14
N GLU A 102 3.36 3.05 -14.12
CA GLU A 102 1.94 3.10 -13.90
C GLU A 102 1.58 2.09 -12.82
N VAL A 103 0.79 2.53 -11.85
CA VAL A 103 0.25 1.69 -10.79
C VAL A 103 -1.27 1.81 -10.83
N ASN A 104 -1.93 0.71 -11.17
CA ASN A 104 -3.38 0.62 -11.15
C ASN A 104 -3.81 -0.22 -9.95
N PHE A 105 -4.49 0.38 -9.00
CA PHE A 105 -4.99 -0.31 -7.80
C PHE A 105 -6.26 -1.11 -8.06
N GLY A 106 -6.94 -0.90 -9.20
CA GLY A 106 -8.21 -1.57 -9.51
C GLY A 106 -9.40 -1.12 -8.65
N ASN A 107 -9.14 -0.30 -7.64
CA ASN A 107 -10.13 0.30 -6.76
C ASN A 107 -9.93 1.81 -6.74
N SER A 108 -11.01 2.59 -6.67
CA SER A 108 -10.92 4.05 -6.56
C SER A 108 -10.18 4.45 -5.27
N ILE A 109 -9.41 5.53 -5.37
CA ILE A 109 -8.67 6.13 -4.26
C ILE A 109 -9.56 7.18 -3.60
N TYR A 110 -9.46 7.30 -2.28
CA TYR A 110 -10.23 8.25 -1.49
C TYR A 110 -9.95 9.70 -1.91
N TYR A 111 -10.99 10.45 -2.21
CA TYR A 111 -10.92 11.88 -2.54
C TYR A 111 -12.12 12.60 -1.92
N PRO A 112 -12.00 13.12 -0.71
CA PRO A 112 -13.12 13.74 -0.02
C PRO A 112 -13.48 15.13 -0.56
N HIS A 113 -12.48 15.93 -0.91
CA HIS A 113 -12.61 17.30 -1.41
C HIS A 113 -11.25 17.85 -1.86
N SER A 114 -11.25 18.94 -2.62
CA SER A 114 -10.02 19.66 -2.97
C SER A 114 -9.29 20.18 -1.71
N GLY A 115 -7.97 20.10 -1.72
CA GLY A 115 -7.12 20.50 -0.60
C GLY A 115 -7.08 19.52 0.57
N HIS A 116 -7.55 18.28 0.39
CA HIS A 116 -7.42 17.22 1.40
C HIS A 116 -5.96 16.87 1.70
N GLU A 117 -5.73 16.22 2.83
CA GLU A 117 -4.44 15.63 3.16
C GLU A 117 -4.08 14.52 2.15
N ALA A 118 -2.78 14.34 1.90
CA ALA A 118 -2.32 13.36 0.94
C ALA A 118 -2.80 11.94 1.28
N VAL A 119 -3.36 11.27 0.29
CA VAL A 119 -3.90 9.90 0.38
C VAL A 119 -3.04 8.88 -0.36
N VAL A 120 -2.07 9.36 -1.15
CA VAL A 120 -1.04 8.55 -1.79
C VAL A 120 0.30 8.83 -1.14
N SER A 121 1.10 7.80 -0.95
CA SER A 121 2.46 7.90 -0.40
C SER A 121 3.37 6.83 -0.98
N SER A 122 4.68 6.97 -0.79
CA SER A 122 5.65 5.93 -1.19
C SER A 122 6.72 5.67 -0.15
N THR A 123 7.46 4.57 -0.33
CA THR A 123 8.77 4.38 0.28
C THR A 123 9.80 5.28 -0.40
N GLY A 124 10.94 5.51 0.29
CA GLY A 124 11.98 6.41 -0.17
C GLY A 124 12.73 5.91 -1.42
N PHE A 125 13.17 6.85 -2.24
CA PHE A 125 14.02 6.61 -3.41
C PHE A 125 14.82 7.87 -3.75
N LYS A 126 15.80 7.75 -4.65
CA LYS A 126 16.52 8.90 -5.21
C LYS A 126 16.33 8.97 -6.72
N VAL A 127 16.39 10.19 -7.25
CA VAL A 127 16.34 10.44 -8.69
C VAL A 127 17.63 11.11 -9.17
N SER A 128 17.92 11.01 -10.44
CA SER A 128 19.08 11.68 -11.05
C SER A 128 19.04 13.20 -10.80
N GLY A 129 20.16 13.76 -10.38
CA GLY A 129 20.30 15.19 -10.08
C GLY A 129 19.78 15.60 -8.69
N ASN A 130 19.33 14.66 -7.84
CA ASN A 130 18.96 14.94 -6.46
C ASN A 130 19.46 13.85 -5.51
N ASP A 131 20.32 14.24 -4.57
CA ASP A 131 20.92 13.31 -3.59
C ASP A 131 20.04 13.07 -2.35
N ASN A 132 18.95 13.83 -2.19
CA ASN A 132 18.04 13.62 -1.08
C ASN A 132 17.21 12.36 -1.28
N GLU A 133 16.83 11.73 -0.18
CA GLU A 133 15.82 10.69 -0.18
C GLU A 133 14.45 11.32 -0.42
N LEU A 134 13.82 10.99 -1.54
CA LEU A 134 12.54 11.51 -1.94
C LEU A 134 11.42 10.54 -1.61
N PHE A 135 10.27 11.10 -1.34
CA PHE A 135 9.00 10.41 -1.13
C PHE A 135 7.97 11.02 -2.09
N ILE A 136 6.93 10.26 -2.37
CA ILE A 136 5.79 10.71 -3.16
C ILE A 136 4.63 11.06 -2.24
N ASP A 137 3.89 12.09 -2.59
CA ASP A 137 2.53 12.35 -2.12
C ASP A 137 1.67 12.91 -3.27
N ASP A 138 0.38 13.05 -3.00
CA ASP A 138 -0.57 13.66 -3.93
C ASP A 138 -1.09 15.00 -3.42
N LYS A 139 -1.53 15.82 -4.35
CA LYS A 139 -2.29 17.03 -4.11
C LYS A 139 -3.21 17.31 -5.29
N ASP A 140 -4.52 17.19 -5.07
CA ASP A 140 -5.55 17.55 -6.07
C ASP A 140 -5.31 16.91 -7.46
N GLY A 141 -4.89 15.64 -7.51
CA GLY A 141 -4.61 14.91 -8.75
C GLY A 141 -3.18 15.03 -9.28
N ALA A 142 -2.38 15.95 -8.75
CA ALA A 142 -0.95 16.01 -9.05
C ALA A 142 -0.18 15.08 -8.09
N LEU A 143 0.74 14.29 -8.64
CA LEU A 143 1.70 13.52 -7.86
C LEU A 143 2.95 14.38 -7.67
N ARG A 144 3.43 14.52 -6.43
CA ARG A 144 4.58 15.35 -6.09
C ARG A 144 5.68 14.52 -5.46
N THR A 145 6.92 14.99 -5.57
CA THR A 145 8.03 14.49 -4.78
C THR A 145 8.46 15.48 -3.72
N TYR A 146 8.85 14.98 -2.58
CA TYR A 146 9.34 15.78 -1.45
C TYR A 146 10.40 15.03 -0.64
N TYR A 147 11.12 15.77 0.20
CA TYR A 147 12.01 15.23 1.24
C TYR A 147 11.81 15.99 2.55
N PHE A 148 12.40 15.48 3.62
CA PHE A 148 12.34 16.13 4.92
C PHE A 148 13.66 16.82 5.28
N VAL A 149 13.56 18.07 5.78
CA VAL A 149 14.63 18.78 6.48
C VAL A 149 14.24 18.84 7.95
N GLY A 150 14.80 17.96 8.77
CA GLY A 150 14.27 17.71 10.12
C GLY A 150 12.83 17.19 10.04
N THR A 151 11.89 17.96 10.56
CA THR A 151 10.45 17.63 10.49
C THR A 151 9.69 18.39 9.38
N THR A 152 10.39 19.27 8.66
CA THR A 152 9.77 20.11 7.63
C THR A 152 9.78 19.40 6.27
N LYS A 153 8.61 19.27 5.69
CA LYS A 153 8.40 18.72 4.33
C LYS A 153 8.75 19.77 3.28
N THR A 154 9.67 19.45 2.39
CA THR A 154 10.12 20.31 1.28
C THR A 154 9.77 19.65 -0.04
N VAL A 155 8.87 20.25 -0.82
CA VAL A 155 8.49 19.76 -2.16
C VAL A 155 9.61 20.07 -3.15
N VAL A 156 10.00 19.05 -3.93
CA VAL A 156 11.03 19.14 -4.98
C VAL A 156 10.39 19.33 -6.35
N ASP A 157 9.42 18.48 -6.67
CA ASP A 157 8.67 18.54 -7.92
C ASP A 157 7.18 18.46 -7.60
N ALA A 158 6.44 19.47 -8.00
CA ALA A 158 5.00 19.56 -7.77
C ALA A 158 4.17 18.82 -8.86
N ASN A 159 4.81 18.38 -9.95
CA ASN A 159 4.18 17.74 -11.10
C ASN A 159 4.94 16.48 -11.55
N PHE A 160 5.44 15.70 -10.60
CA PHE A 160 6.18 14.47 -10.87
C PHE A 160 5.34 13.41 -11.60
N GLY A 161 4.03 13.48 -11.46
CA GLY A 161 3.08 12.60 -12.10
C GLY A 161 1.64 12.99 -11.83
N THR A 162 0.73 12.05 -12.01
CA THR A 162 -0.71 12.26 -11.80
C THR A 162 -1.35 11.14 -11.01
N VAL A 163 -2.44 11.47 -10.32
CA VAL A 163 -3.33 10.52 -9.63
C VAL A 163 -4.73 10.67 -10.22
N ASP A 164 -5.26 9.58 -10.76
CA ASP A 164 -6.69 9.45 -11.08
C ASP A 164 -7.38 8.71 -9.94
N TYR A 165 -8.06 9.46 -9.09
CA TYR A 165 -8.72 8.91 -7.89
C TYR A 165 -9.89 7.99 -8.26
N ILE A 166 -10.61 8.27 -9.34
CA ILE A 166 -11.77 7.47 -9.78
C ILE A 166 -11.30 6.13 -10.35
N ALA A 167 -10.31 6.18 -11.24
CA ALA A 167 -9.75 4.96 -11.83
C ALA A 167 -8.81 4.20 -10.86
N GLY A 168 -8.42 4.83 -9.73
CA GLY A 168 -7.46 4.24 -8.80
C GLY A 168 -6.07 4.08 -9.39
N LYS A 169 -5.63 5.08 -10.16
CA LYS A 169 -4.43 4.98 -10.98
C LYS A 169 -3.41 6.07 -10.64
N VAL A 170 -2.17 5.67 -10.46
CA VAL A 170 -1.01 6.57 -10.28
C VAL A 170 -0.11 6.44 -11.48
N THR A 171 0.23 7.56 -12.13
CA THR A 171 1.08 7.59 -13.32
C THR A 171 2.27 8.50 -13.12
N ILE A 172 3.47 7.98 -13.35
CA ILE A 172 4.74 8.72 -13.39
C ILE A 172 5.23 8.67 -14.84
N PRO A 173 5.11 9.75 -15.60
CA PRO A 173 5.37 9.73 -17.05
C PRO A 173 6.84 9.53 -17.38
N SER A 174 7.75 10.02 -16.52
CA SER A 174 9.19 9.86 -16.69
C SER A 174 9.91 10.08 -15.37
N ALA A 175 10.71 9.09 -14.95
CA ALA A 175 11.59 9.22 -13.81
C ALA A 175 12.89 8.46 -14.03
N ASN A 176 14.02 9.10 -13.74
CA ASN A 176 15.33 8.45 -13.67
C ASN A 176 15.66 8.14 -12.21
N ILE A 177 15.25 6.96 -11.74
CA ILE A 177 15.48 6.52 -10.37
C ILE A 177 16.90 5.96 -10.28
N THR A 178 17.69 6.45 -9.34
CA THR A 178 19.10 6.08 -9.15
C THR A 178 19.33 5.10 -8.02
N SER A 179 18.49 5.16 -6.98
CA SER A 179 18.52 4.21 -5.86
C SER A 179 17.18 4.10 -5.16
N ILE A 180 17.00 3.02 -4.42
CA ILE A 180 15.82 2.73 -3.62
C ILE A 180 16.26 2.62 -2.17
N SER A 181 15.48 3.23 -1.27
CA SER A 181 15.75 3.18 0.17
C SER A 181 15.38 1.82 0.76
N ASN A 182 15.98 1.50 1.90
CA ASN A 182 15.59 0.35 2.69
C ASN A 182 14.12 0.49 3.14
N VAL A 183 13.42 -0.63 3.16
CA VAL A 183 12.02 -0.70 3.59
C VAL A 183 11.94 -1.60 4.81
N ASP A 184 11.37 -1.07 5.89
CA ASP A 184 11.25 -1.79 7.16
C ASP A 184 12.59 -2.36 7.67
N GLY A 185 13.71 -1.65 7.43
CA GLY A 185 15.06 -2.04 7.81
C GLY A 185 15.75 -3.05 6.87
N ALA A 186 15.07 -3.52 5.83
CA ALA A 186 15.61 -4.45 4.85
C ALA A 186 15.90 -3.76 3.51
N THR A 187 16.94 -4.23 2.81
CA THR A 187 17.25 -3.78 1.44
C THR A 187 16.08 -4.09 0.51
N SER A 188 15.66 -3.10 -0.25
CA SER A 188 14.59 -3.24 -1.22
C SER A 188 15.07 -2.94 -2.64
N THR A 189 14.56 -3.69 -3.60
CA THR A 189 14.69 -3.42 -5.04
C THR A 189 13.41 -2.80 -5.62
N GLN A 190 12.42 -2.52 -4.76
CA GLN A 190 11.09 -2.08 -5.15
C GLN A 190 10.69 -0.84 -4.37
N ILE A 191 10.03 0.09 -5.06
CA ILE A 191 9.33 1.21 -4.43
C ILE A 191 7.90 0.77 -4.18
N ARG A 192 7.44 0.88 -2.93
CA ARG A 192 6.05 0.63 -2.58
C ARG A 192 5.27 1.93 -2.70
N ILE A 193 4.19 1.89 -3.45
CA ILE A 193 3.20 2.98 -3.54
C ILE A 193 1.99 2.55 -2.74
N VAL A 194 1.55 3.41 -1.85
CA VAL A 194 0.45 3.18 -0.91
C VAL A 194 -0.65 4.18 -1.20
N ALA A 195 -1.90 3.74 -1.19
CA ALA A 195 -3.05 4.61 -1.34
C ALA A 195 -4.14 4.25 -0.30
N VAL A 196 -4.95 5.24 0.04
CA VAL A 196 -6.17 5.03 0.84
C VAL A 196 -7.31 4.71 -0.14
N PRO A 197 -7.98 3.54 -0.03
CA PRO A 197 -9.09 3.23 -0.91
C PRO A 197 -10.32 4.09 -0.59
N SER A 198 -11.16 4.32 -1.61
CA SER A 198 -12.42 5.07 -1.46
C SER A 198 -13.46 4.30 -0.63
N SER A 199 -13.42 2.98 -0.71
CA SER A 199 -14.21 2.06 0.11
C SER A 199 -13.29 1.08 0.82
N PRO A 200 -13.57 0.71 2.07
CA PRO A 200 -12.82 -0.33 2.76
C PRO A 200 -13.09 -1.75 2.22
N ASP A 201 -14.17 -1.94 1.44
CA ASP A 201 -14.58 -3.21 0.77
C ASP A 201 -14.29 -3.18 -0.73
#